data_6fd6658a10c75551cf67dd7b5cd36199
#
_entry.id   6fd6658a10c75551cf67dd7b5cd36199
#
_cell.length_a   1.000
_cell.length_b   1.000
_cell.length_c   1.000
_cell.angle_alpha   90.00
_cell.angle_beta   90.00
_cell.angle_gamma   90.00
#
_symmetry.space_group_name_H-M   'P 1'
#
loop_
_entity.id
_entity.type
_entity.pdbx_description
1 polymer ?
#
loop_
_entity_poly.entity_id
_entity_poly.type
_entity_poly.pdbx_seq_one_letter_code
_entity_poly.pdbx_strand_id
1 'polypeptide(L)'
;YDKIASKEIRRQVEESLTSINKKVALAYIEKFDAGLDLRKKRDFIRDYIKASDAATGSKFDANANVTRKNIVTLGQELYKENNIKQNRYIMKDKIKAMYSRRLAEQYIEDLESHVLYKHDESGTPGYPYCVAITMYPFLESGLKELGGVSIAPTDLKSFCGEFINLVYSISSQFMGAVATPEFLMYMDYFIRKDYGENYLDRLSEVVEGNAKQRTLEKVIDNYFQQVVHSMNMPAGNRGYQTVFWNIGYFDKPYFEGVFGDFRFPDGTAPKWETLSWLQKHFMNWFNEERNHYILTFPVETMALLTDGGDDYADKEYADFTAEMWSKGHSFFCYISNSPDSLSSCCRLRNSLKDMDDTDEEHNHTTHQYSMGTASVATGSKSVMTINLNRVIQLATRKFFSETQGLVIPAEQPLPKNLNYDRKALYGYINAEITEMTSRVHKYQTAFNEIIRDFLKADMLDVYKAGFIDMRKQYLTIGVNGLTDAAEFLGLEISPNEEYREFVNTILETINIANRKDKTRETMFNTEFVPGENLSGKNYKWDKKDGFFVSSKHNMYSSYFYNPEDDSLSMIDKFKLHGEDYVKY
;
A
#
# COMPACT_ATOMS: atom_id res chain seq x y z
N TYR A 1 30.44 43.08 -20.79
CA TYR A 1 29.52 42.20 -21.55
C TYR A 1 28.64 41.48 -20.54
N ASP A 2 27.41 41.96 -20.37
CA ASP A 2 26.44 41.30 -19.53
C ASP A 2 26.12 39.92 -20.13
N LYS A 3 26.29 38.88 -19.33
CA LYS A 3 25.93 37.53 -19.71
C LYS A 3 24.41 37.43 -19.79
N ILE A 4 23.84 37.54 -20.99
CA ILE A 4 22.43 37.27 -21.20
C ILE A 4 22.18 35.78 -20.87
N ALA A 5 21.26 35.51 -19.95
CA ALA A 5 20.92 34.14 -19.58
C ALA A 5 20.35 33.41 -20.80
N SER A 6 20.78 32.17 -21.04
CA SER A 6 20.32 31.35 -22.17
C SER A 6 18.79 31.21 -22.27
N LYS A 7 18.10 31.32 -21.13
CA LYS A 7 16.63 31.36 -21.04
C LYS A 7 16.04 32.60 -21.70
N GLU A 8 16.69 33.75 -21.55
CA GLU A 8 16.22 35.01 -22.12
C GLU A 8 16.39 35.02 -23.64
N ILE A 9 17.53 34.51 -24.15
CA ILE A 9 17.74 34.33 -25.58
C ILE A 9 16.67 33.41 -26.18
N ARG A 10 16.39 32.31 -25.49
CA ARG A 10 15.34 31.39 -25.90
C ARG A 10 13.98 32.06 -26.01
N ARG A 11 13.57 32.78 -24.96
CA ARG A 11 12.29 33.50 -24.92
C ARG A 11 12.16 34.46 -26.10
N GLN A 12 13.17 35.24 -26.38
CA GLN A 12 13.18 36.18 -27.51
C GLN A 12 13.08 35.48 -28.87
N VAL A 13 13.74 34.34 -29.05
CA VAL A 13 13.63 33.54 -30.28
C VAL A 13 12.23 32.95 -30.43
N GLU A 14 11.65 32.41 -29.36
CA GLU A 14 10.28 31.85 -29.38
C GLU A 14 9.24 32.94 -29.68
N GLU A 15 9.34 34.11 -29.08
CA GLU A 15 8.47 35.25 -29.33
C GLU A 15 8.60 35.72 -30.79
N SER A 16 9.83 35.87 -31.30
CA SER A 16 10.08 36.28 -32.67
C SER A 16 9.54 35.27 -33.69
N LEU A 17 9.75 33.98 -33.45
CA LEU A 17 9.21 32.94 -34.34
C LEU A 17 7.69 32.87 -34.29
N THR A 18 7.09 33.05 -33.10
CA THR A 18 5.63 33.07 -32.92
C THR A 18 4.98 34.21 -33.69
N SER A 19 5.63 35.38 -33.73
CA SER A 19 5.15 36.55 -34.49
C SER A 19 5.22 36.34 -36.01
N ILE A 20 6.18 35.56 -36.50
CA ILE A 20 6.39 35.28 -37.92
C ILE A 20 5.55 34.11 -38.41
N ASN A 21 5.65 32.96 -37.74
CA ASN A 21 4.93 31.76 -38.10
C ASN A 21 4.76 30.81 -36.88
N LYS A 22 3.54 30.68 -36.41
CA LYS A 22 3.19 29.87 -35.26
C LYS A 22 3.57 28.38 -35.38
N LYS A 23 3.47 27.81 -36.61
CA LYS A 23 3.86 26.39 -36.82
C LYS A 23 5.36 26.20 -36.71
N VAL A 24 6.15 27.14 -37.24
CA VAL A 24 7.61 27.11 -37.14
C VAL A 24 8.04 27.33 -35.69
N ALA A 25 7.38 28.23 -34.94
CA ALA A 25 7.63 28.43 -33.52
C ALA A 25 7.39 27.15 -32.70
N LEU A 26 6.27 26.47 -32.92
CA LEU A 26 5.96 25.19 -32.25
C LEU A 26 6.99 24.11 -32.58
N ALA A 27 7.35 23.93 -33.84
CA ALA A 27 8.37 22.96 -34.25
C ALA A 27 9.76 23.27 -33.64
N TYR A 28 10.11 24.54 -33.51
CA TYR A 28 11.34 24.97 -32.85
C TYR A 28 11.33 24.64 -31.36
N ILE A 29 10.22 24.97 -30.65
CA ILE A 29 10.04 24.69 -29.23
C ILE A 29 10.14 23.19 -28.97
N GLU A 30 9.40 22.38 -29.72
CA GLU A 30 9.41 20.92 -29.59
C GLU A 30 10.82 20.33 -29.81
N LYS A 31 11.51 20.77 -30.87
CA LYS A 31 12.87 20.29 -31.17
C LYS A 31 13.88 20.73 -30.12
N PHE A 32 13.75 21.95 -29.61
CA PHE A 32 14.62 22.47 -28.57
C PHE A 32 14.39 21.73 -27.24
N ASP A 33 13.13 21.50 -26.87
CA ASP A 33 12.77 20.81 -25.64
C ASP A 33 13.21 19.34 -25.68
N ALA A 34 13.04 18.65 -26.80
CA ALA A 34 13.57 17.30 -27.00
C ALA A 34 15.11 17.26 -26.87
N GLY A 35 15.81 18.23 -27.46
CA GLY A 35 17.26 18.33 -27.33
C GLY A 35 17.74 18.67 -25.91
N LEU A 36 16.96 19.46 -25.16
CA LEU A 36 17.24 19.75 -23.76
C LEU A 36 16.99 18.52 -22.88
N ASP A 37 15.93 17.78 -23.12
CA ASP A 37 15.61 16.55 -22.42
C ASP A 37 16.68 15.48 -22.61
N LEU A 38 17.14 15.28 -23.84
CA LEU A 38 18.26 14.37 -24.13
C LEU A 38 19.55 14.76 -23.41
N ARG A 39 19.87 16.07 -23.34
CA ARG A 39 21.05 16.55 -22.60
C ARG A 39 20.91 16.31 -21.10
N LYS A 40 19.74 16.59 -20.52
CA LYS A 40 19.46 16.30 -19.11
C LYS A 40 19.61 14.81 -18.80
N LYS A 41 19.05 13.95 -19.63
CA LYS A 41 19.18 12.49 -19.48
C LYS A 41 20.62 12.02 -19.58
N ARG A 42 21.40 12.56 -20.53
CA ARG A 42 22.83 12.27 -20.64
C ARG A 42 23.61 12.70 -19.39
N ASP A 43 23.34 13.90 -18.88
CA ASP A 43 24.01 14.41 -17.71
C ASP A 43 23.59 13.62 -16.46
N PHE A 44 22.31 13.26 -16.35
CA PHE A 44 21.80 12.34 -15.33
C PHE A 44 22.52 10.97 -15.35
N ILE A 45 22.69 10.35 -16.53
CA ILE A 45 23.42 9.08 -16.64
C ILE A 45 24.84 9.23 -16.13
N ARG A 46 25.52 10.33 -16.48
CA ARG A 46 26.89 10.62 -16.02
C ARG A 46 26.97 10.78 -14.51
N ASP A 47 25.99 11.47 -13.92
CA ASP A 47 25.89 11.68 -12.48
C ASP A 47 25.53 10.36 -11.76
N TYR A 48 24.62 9.57 -12.34
CA TYR A 48 24.25 8.25 -11.83
C TYR A 48 25.44 7.29 -11.79
N ILE A 49 26.26 7.27 -12.84
CA ILE A 49 27.47 6.44 -12.90
C ILE A 49 28.47 6.83 -11.79
N LYS A 50 28.58 8.12 -11.49
CA LYS A 50 29.52 8.65 -10.48
C LYS A 50 29.01 8.52 -9.04
N ALA A 51 27.72 8.40 -8.84
CA ALA A 51 27.16 8.25 -7.50
C ALA A 51 27.60 6.93 -6.86
N SER A 52 28.03 6.97 -5.61
CA SER A 52 28.59 5.80 -4.90
C SER A 52 27.55 4.72 -4.64
N ASP A 53 26.29 5.09 -4.38
CA ASP A 53 25.19 4.15 -4.13
C ASP A 53 23.82 4.76 -4.45
N ALA A 54 22.92 3.95 -5.00
CA ALA A 54 21.51 4.30 -5.15
C ALA A 54 20.78 4.29 -3.80
N ALA A 55 21.28 3.55 -2.84
CA ALA A 55 20.67 3.35 -1.52
C ALA A 55 20.86 4.54 -0.56
N THR A 56 21.74 5.48 -0.82
CA THR A 56 21.99 6.63 0.05
C THR A 56 20.95 7.76 -0.08
N GLY A 57 19.85 7.52 -0.75
CA GLY A 57 18.56 8.20 -0.51
C GLY A 57 18.43 9.67 -0.88
N SER A 58 19.41 10.33 -1.46
CA SER A 58 19.29 11.79 -1.60
C SER A 58 18.94 12.32 -3.00
N LYS A 59 19.12 11.53 -4.06
CA LYS A 59 18.83 11.95 -5.44
C LYS A 59 17.98 10.96 -6.24
N PHE A 60 18.01 9.70 -5.87
CA PHE A 60 17.30 8.63 -6.55
C PHE A 60 16.24 8.11 -5.61
N ASP A 61 15.12 7.66 -6.13
CA ASP A 61 14.04 7.11 -5.32
C ASP A 61 14.55 5.84 -4.64
N ALA A 62 15.00 6.00 -3.40
CA ALA A 62 15.39 4.88 -2.58
C ALA A 62 14.12 4.15 -2.14
N ASN A 63 13.62 3.28 -3.00
CA ASN A 63 12.72 2.25 -2.54
C ASN A 63 13.56 1.34 -1.61
N ALA A 64 13.06 1.07 -0.40
CA ALA A 64 13.74 0.24 0.61
C ALA A 64 14.19 -1.13 0.07
N ASN A 65 13.60 -1.57 -1.04
CA ASN A 65 13.87 -2.84 -1.69
C ASN A 65 14.99 -2.81 -2.73
N VAL A 66 15.59 -1.65 -3.02
CA VAL A 66 16.69 -1.50 -3.97
C VAL A 66 18.01 -1.34 -3.22
N THR A 67 18.80 -2.40 -3.18
CA THR A 67 20.06 -2.42 -2.41
C THR A 67 21.27 -1.99 -3.23
N ARG A 68 21.18 -2.00 -4.57
CA ARG A 68 22.32 -1.70 -5.45
C ARG A 68 21.91 -0.95 -6.70
N LYS A 69 22.73 0.01 -7.12
CA LYS A 69 22.59 0.61 -8.42
C LYS A 69 23.09 -0.37 -9.51
N ASN A 70 22.31 -0.52 -10.58
CA ASN A 70 22.67 -1.33 -11.73
C ASN A 70 21.99 -0.80 -13.00
N ILE A 71 22.18 -1.49 -14.12
CA ILE A 71 21.64 -1.05 -15.42
C ILE A 71 20.09 -1.06 -15.47
N VAL A 72 19.45 -1.94 -14.71
CA VAL A 72 17.96 -2.02 -14.67
C VAL A 72 17.41 -0.84 -13.88
N THR A 73 18.00 -0.51 -12.72
CA THR A 73 17.57 0.65 -11.93
C THR A 73 17.87 1.98 -12.64
N LEU A 74 18.95 2.06 -13.42
CA LEU A 74 19.20 3.21 -14.30
C LEU A 74 18.07 3.37 -15.33
N GLY A 75 17.63 2.26 -15.94
CA GLY A 75 16.53 2.28 -16.91
C GLY A 75 15.25 2.85 -16.30
N GLN A 76 14.88 2.39 -15.09
CA GLN A 76 13.72 2.91 -14.38
C GLN A 76 13.80 4.41 -14.09
N GLU A 77 14.92 4.86 -13.55
CA GLU A 77 15.12 6.28 -13.25
C GLU A 77 15.04 7.17 -14.51
N LEU A 78 15.52 6.69 -15.65
CA LEU A 78 15.42 7.41 -16.91
C LEU A 78 13.99 7.60 -17.41
N TYR A 79 13.11 6.63 -17.15
CA TYR A 79 11.71 6.68 -17.58
C TYR A 79 10.77 7.32 -16.55
N LYS A 80 11.18 7.46 -15.30
CA LYS A 80 10.36 7.95 -14.20
C LYS A 80 9.61 9.24 -14.49
N GLU A 81 10.30 10.30 -14.90
CA GLU A 81 9.65 11.59 -15.21
C GLU A 81 8.65 11.48 -16.37
N ASN A 82 8.98 10.66 -17.37
CA ASN A 82 8.11 10.44 -18.51
C ASN A 82 6.84 9.70 -18.10
N ASN A 83 6.97 8.66 -17.28
CA ASN A 83 5.84 7.90 -16.76
C ASN A 83 4.90 8.78 -15.92
N ILE A 84 5.44 9.64 -15.04
CA ILE A 84 4.64 10.60 -14.28
C ILE A 84 3.83 11.51 -15.21
N LYS A 85 4.47 12.09 -16.23
CA LYS A 85 3.78 12.94 -17.20
C LYS A 85 2.68 12.20 -17.95
N GLN A 86 2.95 10.96 -18.39
CA GLN A 86 1.95 10.14 -19.08
C GLN A 86 0.79 9.74 -18.16
N ASN A 87 1.06 9.33 -16.93
CA ASN A 87 0.03 9.05 -15.94
C ASN A 87 -0.90 10.25 -15.74
N ARG A 88 -0.33 11.43 -15.52
CA ARG A 88 -1.09 12.67 -15.34
C ARG A 88 -1.89 13.04 -16.58
N TYR A 89 -1.33 12.83 -17.77
CA TYR A 89 -2.01 13.11 -19.02
C TYR A 89 -3.23 12.21 -19.23
N ILE A 90 -3.05 10.89 -19.08
CA ILE A 90 -4.13 9.90 -19.21
C ILE A 90 -5.22 10.17 -18.16
N MET A 91 -4.83 10.44 -16.90
CA MET A 91 -5.77 10.78 -15.84
C MET A 91 -6.56 12.05 -16.17
N LYS A 92 -5.88 13.11 -16.61
CA LYS A 92 -6.52 14.37 -17.01
C LYS A 92 -7.56 14.17 -18.12
N ASP A 93 -7.22 13.38 -19.13
CA ASP A 93 -8.15 13.08 -20.24
C ASP A 93 -9.33 12.25 -19.74
N LYS A 94 -9.11 11.24 -18.89
CA LYS A 94 -10.18 10.42 -18.34
C LYS A 94 -11.11 11.26 -17.44
N ILE A 95 -10.58 12.07 -16.54
CA ILE A 95 -11.37 12.96 -15.67
C ILE A 95 -12.18 13.96 -16.50
N LYS A 96 -11.57 14.53 -17.54
CA LYS A 96 -12.28 15.44 -18.45
C LYS A 96 -13.44 14.75 -19.17
N ALA A 97 -13.24 13.52 -19.63
CA ALA A 97 -14.26 12.74 -20.32
C ALA A 97 -15.42 12.34 -19.41
N MET A 98 -15.13 11.95 -18.16
CA MET A 98 -16.15 11.48 -17.20
C MET A 98 -16.89 12.60 -16.49
N TYR A 99 -16.22 13.72 -16.23
CA TYR A 99 -16.76 14.80 -15.38
C TYR A 99 -16.70 16.15 -16.07
N SER A 100 -15.53 16.81 -16.02
CA SER A 100 -15.37 18.15 -16.62
C SER A 100 -13.91 18.54 -16.83
N ARG A 101 -13.69 19.50 -17.74
CA ARG A 101 -12.38 20.12 -17.93
C ARG A 101 -11.87 20.80 -16.66
N ARG A 102 -12.74 21.50 -15.92
CA ARG A 102 -12.38 22.20 -14.68
C ARG A 102 -11.85 21.21 -13.64
N LEU A 103 -12.52 20.07 -13.45
CA LEU A 103 -12.07 19.04 -12.49
C LEU A 103 -10.75 18.41 -12.93
N ALA A 104 -10.53 18.24 -14.23
CA ALA A 104 -9.26 17.71 -14.77
C ALA A 104 -8.08 18.69 -14.58
N GLU A 105 -8.34 19.99 -14.64
CA GLU A 105 -7.35 21.03 -14.32
C GLU A 105 -7.09 21.06 -12.80
N GLN A 106 -8.14 20.96 -11.99
CA GLN A 106 -8.03 20.90 -10.52
C GLN A 106 -7.22 19.69 -10.04
N TYR A 107 -7.33 18.53 -10.70
CA TYR A 107 -6.50 17.35 -10.38
C TYR A 107 -5.01 17.64 -10.48
N ILE A 108 -4.59 18.35 -11.53
CA ILE A 108 -3.18 18.73 -11.69
C ILE A 108 -2.76 19.76 -10.64
N GLU A 109 -3.63 20.74 -10.35
CA GLU A 109 -3.38 21.74 -9.32
C GLU A 109 -3.26 21.11 -7.92
N ASP A 110 -4.14 20.17 -7.56
CA ASP A 110 -4.09 19.44 -6.28
C ASP A 110 -2.76 18.69 -6.12
N LEU A 111 -2.22 18.09 -7.19
CA LEU A 111 -0.91 17.42 -7.18
C LEU A 111 0.27 18.42 -7.12
N GLU A 112 0.22 19.51 -7.87
CA GLU A 112 1.31 20.49 -7.94
C GLU A 112 1.38 21.36 -6.67
N SER A 113 0.23 21.63 -6.05
CA SER A 113 0.15 22.31 -4.75
C SER A 113 0.45 21.41 -3.56
N HIS A 114 0.73 20.14 -3.78
CA HIS A 114 1.04 19.13 -2.76
C HIS A 114 -0.04 18.94 -1.67
N VAL A 115 -1.28 19.32 -1.93
CA VAL A 115 -2.43 18.95 -1.08
C VAL A 115 -2.82 17.49 -1.30
N LEU A 116 -2.47 16.95 -2.47
CA LEU A 116 -2.70 15.56 -2.87
C LEU A 116 -1.42 14.94 -3.40
N TYR A 117 -1.20 13.67 -3.06
CA TYR A 117 -0.14 12.85 -3.63
C TYR A 117 -0.73 11.55 -4.19
N LYS A 118 -0.50 11.25 -5.47
CA LYS A 118 -0.81 9.94 -6.05
C LYS A 118 0.41 9.04 -5.92
N HIS A 119 0.22 7.88 -5.30
CA HIS A 119 1.30 6.90 -5.17
C HIS A 119 1.65 6.27 -6.52
N ASP A 120 2.92 5.93 -6.69
CA ASP A 120 3.47 5.17 -7.82
C ASP A 120 3.22 5.73 -9.22
N GLU A 121 3.05 7.06 -9.36
CA GLU A 121 2.97 7.71 -10.68
C GLU A 121 4.21 7.46 -11.56
N SER A 122 5.33 7.06 -10.97
CA SER A 122 6.56 6.72 -11.71
C SER A 122 6.49 5.38 -12.45
N GLY A 123 5.50 4.56 -12.14
CA GLY A 123 5.25 3.30 -12.83
C GLY A 123 4.56 3.45 -14.18
N THR A 124 4.40 2.35 -14.88
CA THR A 124 3.64 2.30 -16.13
C THR A 124 2.18 2.73 -15.89
N PRO A 125 1.59 3.56 -16.75
CA PRO A 125 0.19 3.92 -16.63
C PRO A 125 -0.74 2.70 -16.56
N GLY A 126 -1.73 2.75 -15.67
CA GLY A 126 -2.73 1.70 -15.53
C GLY A 126 -2.36 0.54 -14.59
N TYR A 127 -1.17 0.53 -13.99
CA TYR A 127 -0.83 -0.45 -12.97
C TYR A 127 -1.69 -0.26 -11.72
N PRO A 128 -2.39 -1.31 -11.26
CA PRO A 128 -3.02 -1.31 -9.93
C PRO A 128 -1.95 -1.28 -8.83
N TYR A 129 -2.36 -0.85 -7.62
CA TYR A 129 -1.41 -0.65 -6.54
C TYR A 129 -1.00 -1.95 -5.86
N CYS A 130 -1.87 -2.59 -5.09
CA CYS A 130 -1.54 -3.83 -4.38
C CYS A 130 -2.67 -4.86 -4.42
N VAL A 131 -2.30 -6.12 -4.17
CA VAL A 131 -3.23 -7.25 -4.24
C VAL A 131 -2.95 -8.27 -3.14
N ALA A 132 -4.02 -8.80 -2.54
CA ALA A 132 -4.05 -10.09 -1.88
C ALA A 132 -4.85 -11.05 -2.77
N ILE A 133 -4.24 -12.15 -3.14
CA ILE A 133 -4.82 -13.11 -4.06
C ILE A 133 -5.39 -14.31 -3.32
N THR A 134 -6.42 -14.95 -3.92
CA THR A 134 -6.67 -16.36 -3.63
C THR A 134 -5.73 -17.21 -4.46
N MET A 135 -5.21 -18.28 -3.87
CA MET A 135 -4.34 -19.22 -4.56
C MET A 135 -5.10 -20.38 -5.22
N TYR A 136 -6.43 -20.39 -5.12
CA TYR A 136 -7.24 -21.51 -5.61
C TYR A 136 -7.07 -21.77 -7.13
N PRO A 137 -7.08 -20.74 -8.02
CA PRO A 137 -6.85 -20.96 -9.44
C PRO A 137 -5.48 -21.59 -9.75
N PHE A 138 -4.47 -21.32 -8.93
CA PHE A 138 -3.15 -21.91 -9.05
C PHE A 138 -3.16 -23.43 -8.79
N LEU A 139 -3.99 -23.91 -7.85
CA LEU A 139 -4.17 -25.36 -7.62
C LEU A 139 -4.92 -26.06 -8.74
N GLU A 140 -5.78 -25.35 -9.48
CA GLU A 140 -6.59 -25.94 -10.54
C GLU A 140 -5.84 -25.98 -11.89
N SER A 141 -5.20 -24.87 -12.26
CA SER A 141 -4.67 -24.68 -13.61
C SER A 141 -3.17 -24.34 -13.68
N GLY A 142 -2.50 -24.18 -12.53
CA GLY A 142 -1.11 -23.76 -12.48
C GLY A 142 -0.95 -22.31 -12.94
N LEU A 143 0.03 -22.06 -13.82
CA LEU A 143 0.35 -20.70 -14.30
C LEU A 143 -0.10 -20.44 -15.73
N LYS A 144 -0.90 -21.30 -16.34
CA LYS A 144 -1.31 -21.20 -17.76
C LYS A 144 -2.03 -19.88 -18.04
N GLU A 145 -2.95 -19.49 -17.19
CA GLU A 145 -3.74 -18.28 -17.35
C GLU A 145 -2.92 -16.98 -17.17
N LEU A 146 -1.71 -17.10 -16.61
CA LEU A 146 -0.75 -16.00 -16.48
C LEU A 146 0.31 -16.01 -17.61
N GLY A 147 0.08 -16.77 -18.67
CA GLY A 147 1.00 -16.90 -19.79
C GLY A 147 2.14 -17.90 -19.58
N GLY A 148 2.13 -18.64 -18.47
CA GLY A 148 3.09 -19.71 -18.20
C GLY A 148 2.73 -21.03 -18.88
N VAL A 149 3.60 -22.03 -18.74
CA VAL A 149 3.38 -23.38 -19.29
C VAL A 149 3.17 -24.43 -18.17
N SER A 150 3.38 -24.04 -16.93
CA SER A 150 3.27 -24.93 -15.77
C SER A 150 1.83 -25.34 -15.52
N ILE A 151 1.68 -26.63 -15.22
CA ILE A 151 0.41 -27.21 -14.76
C ILE A 151 0.26 -27.05 -13.24
N ALA A 152 -0.91 -27.39 -12.72
CA ALA A 152 -1.15 -27.40 -11.27
C ALA A 152 -0.08 -28.20 -10.51
N PRO A 153 0.39 -27.74 -9.35
CA PRO A 153 1.38 -28.46 -8.56
C PRO A 153 0.79 -29.76 -8.02
N THR A 154 1.61 -30.82 -8.00
CA THR A 154 1.17 -32.14 -7.57
C THR A 154 1.78 -32.58 -6.24
N ASP A 155 2.87 -31.97 -5.81
CA ASP A 155 3.65 -32.26 -4.62
C ASP A 155 4.26 -30.99 -4.02
N LEU A 156 4.81 -31.08 -2.82
CA LEU A 156 5.41 -29.95 -2.09
C LEU A 156 6.53 -29.27 -2.87
N LYS A 157 7.35 -30.05 -3.58
CA LYS A 157 8.46 -29.50 -4.36
C LYS A 157 7.98 -28.66 -5.52
N SER A 158 7.03 -29.16 -6.30
CA SER A 158 6.43 -28.41 -7.42
C SER A 158 5.64 -27.21 -6.92
N PHE A 159 4.92 -27.34 -5.80
CA PHE A 159 4.22 -26.22 -5.17
C PHE A 159 5.18 -25.08 -4.83
N CYS A 160 6.23 -25.32 -4.05
CA CYS A 160 7.16 -24.27 -3.64
C CYS A 160 7.90 -23.65 -4.83
N GLY A 161 8.28 -24.45 -5.83
CA GLY A 161 8.94 -23.96 -7.04
C GLY A 161 8.04 -23.06 -7.89
N GLU A 162 6.82 -23.52 -8.18
CA GLU A 162 5.87 -22.76 -9.00
C GLU A 162 5.22 -21.59 -8.24
N PHE A 163 5.12 -21.67 -6.91
CA PHE A 163 4.67 -20.56 -6.09
C PHE A 163 5.57 -19.32 -6.23
N ILE A 164 6.88 -19.52 -6.31
CA ILE A 164 7.83 -18.44 -6.56
C ILE A 164 7.51 -17.77 -7.90
N ASN A 165 7.28 -18.55 -8.95
CA ASN A 165 6.93 -18.05 -10.27
C ASN A 165 5.57 -17.32 -10.26
N LEU A 166 4.58 -17.86 -9.52
CA LEU A 166 3.28 -17.23 -9.33
C LEU A 166 3.42 -15.81 -8.76
N VAL A 167 4.12 -15.68 -7.64
CA VAL A 167 4.27 -14.38 -6.97
C VAL A 167 5.05 -13.39 -7.84
N TYR A 168 6.10 -13.84 -8.54
CA TYR A 168 6.82 -12.99 -9.49
C TYR A 168 5.95 -12.54 -10.66
N SER A 169 5.15 -13.43 -11.23
CA SER A 169 4.25 -13.11 -12.33
C SER A 169 3.20 -12.07 -11.92
N ILE A 170 2.56 -12.28 -10.76
CA ILE A 170 1.59 -11.33 -10.22
C ILE A 170 2.25 -10.00 -9.89
N SER A 171 3.41 -10.02 -9.23
CA SER A 171 4.13 -8.80 -8.85
C SER A 171 4.58 -7.96 -10.05
N SER A 172 4.64 -8.53 -11.24
CA SER A 172 4.93 -7.79 -12.47
C SER A 172 3.75 -6.95 -12.98
N GLN A 173 2.54 -7.19 -12.48
CA GLN A 173 1.32 -6.49 -12.86
C GLN A 173 0.78 -5.54 -11.78
N PHE A 174 1.46 -5.42 -10.63
CA PHE A 174 1.10 -4.53 -9.51
C PHE A 174 2.30 -3.71 -9.04
N MET A 175 2.06 -2.46 -8.65
CA MET A 175 3.14 -1.57 -8.19
C MET A 175 3.58 -1.85 -6.74
N GLY A 176 2.65 -2.26 -5.89
CA GLY A 176 2.86 -2.47 -4.46
C GLY A 176 3.00 -3.95 -4.08
N ALA A 177 2.42 -4.29 -2.95
CA ALA A 177 2.52 -5.61 -2.34
C ALA A 177 1.68 -6.68 -3.05
N VAL A 178 2.18 -7.91 -3.00
CA VAL A 178 1.44 -9.13 -3.31
C VAL A 178 1.31 -9.95 -2.04
N ALA A 179 0.09 -10.08 -1.54
CA ALA A 179 -0.20 -10.88 -0.36
C ALA A 179 -0.76 -12.25 -0.76
N THR A 180 -0.29 -13.28 -0.09
CA THR A 180 -0.76 -14.67 -0.20
C THR A 180 -1.08 -15.20 1.18
N PRO A 181 -2.19 -14.74 1.81
CA PRO A 181 -2.50 -15.12 3.20
C PRO A 181 -2.64 -16.63 3.40
N GLU A 182 -3.04 -17.34 2.36
CA GLU A 182 -3.26 -18.79 2.37
C GLU A 182 -1.97 -19.62 2.22
N PHE A 183 -0.80 -19.01 2.04
CA PHE A 183 0.43 -19.72 1.67
C PHE A 183 0.75 -20.91 2.57
N LEU A 184 0.75 -20.71 3.88
CA LEU A 184 1.07 -21.78 4.83
C LEU A 184 -0.01 -22.88 4.85
N MET A 185 -1.28 -22.54 4.65
CA MET A 185 -2.37 -23.53 4.55
C MET A 185 -2.21 -24.43 3.32
N TYR A 186 -1.82 -23.87 2.19
CA TYR A 186 -1.54 -24.65 0.98
C TYR A 186 -0.25 -25.45 1.10
N MET A 187 0.76 -24.91 1.76
CA MET A 187 1.99 -25.65 2.03
C MET A 187 1.72 -26.86 2.95
N ASP A 188 0.92 -26.67 4.01
CA ASP A 188 0.47 -27.77 4.89
C ASP A 188 -0.28 -28.87 4.11
N TYR A 189 -1.15 -28.48 3.18
CA TYR A 189 -1.85 -29.43 2.32
C TYR A 189 -0.87 -30.31 1.53
N PHE A 190 0.18 -29.74 0.91
CA PHE A 190 1.17 -30.52 0.18
C PHE A 190 2.09 -31.33 1.08
N ILE A 191 2.42 -30.83 2.27
CA ILE A 191 3.16 -31.63 3.27
C ILE A 191 2.34 -32.84 3.68
N ARG A 192 1.05 -32.70 3.99
CA ARG A 192 0.15 -33.81 4.33
C ARG A 192 0.01 -34.79 3.17
N LYS A 193 -0.07 -34.30 1.95
CA LYS A 193 -0.18 -35.14 0.75
C LYS A 193 1.07 -36.00 0.52
N ASP A 194 2.26 -35.44 0.70
CA ASP A 194 3.52 -36.14 0.43
C ASP A 194 3.99 -37.01 1.59
N TYR A 195 3.74 -36.59 2.83
CA TYR A 195 4.29 -37.27 4.02
C TYR A 195 3.21 -37.85 4.95
N GLY A 196 1.95 -37.69 4.62
CA GLY A 196 0.80 -38.23 5.35
C GLY A 196 0.14 -37.27 6.31
N GLU A 197 -1.14 -37.50 6.63
CA GLU A 197 -1.98 -36.65 7.48
C GLU A 197 -1.43 -36.43 8.90
N ASN A 198 -0.57 -37.34 9.38
CA ASN A 198 0.05 -37.30 10.71
C ASN A 198 1.56 -37.04 10.60
N TYR A 199 1.99 -36.22 9.65
CA TYR A 199 3.41 -35.92 9.43
C TYR A 199 4.11 -35.33 10.67
N LEU A 200 3.37 -34.74 11.60
CA LEU A 200 3.92 -34.24 12.87
C LEU A 200 4.61 -35.33 13.70
N ASP A 201 4.10 -36.56 13.64
CA ASP A 201 4.71 -37.74 14.32
C ASP A 201 6.03 -38.19 13.66
N ARG A 202 6.30 -37.67 12.45
CA ARG A 202 7.41 -38.08 11.59
C ARG A 202 8.48 -37.02 11.39
N LEU A 203 8.40 -35.89 12.09
CA LEU A 203 9.32 -34.76 11.91
C LEU A 203 10.80 -35.14 12.07
N SER A 204 11.10 -36.05 12.96
CA SER A 204 12.46 -36.57 13.19
C SER A 204 12.89 -37.71 12.24
N GLU A 205 11.98 -38.24 11.40
CA GLU A 205 12.32 -39.27 10.44
C GLU A 205 13.22 -38.74 9.33
N VAL A 206 14.20 -39.50 8.93
CA VAL A 206 15.03 -39.22 7.75
C VAL A 206 14.27 -39.60 6.49
N VAL A 207 13.83 -38.59 5.75
CA VAL A 207 13.01 -38.76 4.53
C VAL A 207 13.79 -38.52 3.23
N GLU A 208 14.95 -37.89 3.30
CA GLU A 208 15.87 -37.74 2.17
C GLU A 208 17.20 -38.41 2.51
N GLY A 209 17.57 -39.47 1.73
CA GLY A 209 18.67 -40.36 2.01
C GLY A 209 19.82 -40.41 1.01
N ASN A 210 20.16 -39.32 0.33
CA ASN A 210 21.39 -39.25 -0.47
C ASN A 210 22.58 -38.81 0.41
N ALA A 211 23.61 -38.20 -0.12
CA ALA A 211 24.84 -37.80 0.60
C ALA A 211 24.62 -36.98 1.89
N LYS A 212 23.41 -36.44 2.12
CA LYS A 212 22.99 -35.76 3.34
C LYS A 212 21.66 -36.35 3.80
N GLN A 213 21.68 -37.07 4.92
CA GLN A 213 20.46 -37.49 5.60
C GLN A 213 19.74 -36.25 6.17
N ARG A 214 18.47 -36.03 5.79
CA ARG A 214 17.65 -34.94 6.28
C ARG A 214 16.38 -35.47 6.91
N THR A 215 16.07 -34.97 8.10
CA THR A 215 14.77 -35.19 8.74
C THR A 215 13.67 -34.45 8.00
N LEU A 216 12.42 -34.84 8.18
CA LEU A 216 11.28 -34.19 7.57
C LEU A 216 11.20 -32.68 7.98
N GLU A 217 11.41 -32.38 9.25
CA GLU A 217 11.48 -31.00 9.73
C GLU A 217 12.53 -30.20 8.95
N LYS A 218 13.72 -30.75 8.74
CA LYS A 218 14.78 -30.07 7.98
C LYS A 218 14.45 -29.93 6.48
N VAL A 219 13.67 -30.83 5.93
CA VAL A 219 13.16 -30.72 4.56
C VAL A 219 12.17 -29.53 4.47
N ILE A 220 11.27 -29.40 5.44
CA ILE A 220 10.34 -28.26 5.54
C ILE A 220 11.11 -26.94 5.65
N ASP A 221 12.11 -26.85 6.55
CA ASP A 221 12.98 -25.67 6.66
C ASP A 221 13.65 -25.29 5.34
N ASN A 222 14.12 -26.28 4.58
CA ASN A 222 14.77 -26.03 3.30
C ASN A 222 13.78 -25.44 2.26
N TYR A 223 12.51 -25.84 2.29
CA TYR A 223 11.48 -25.23 1.44
C TYR A 223 11.14 -23.82 1.91
N PHE A 224 11.08 -23.54 3.20
CA PHE A 224 10.96 -22.18 3.71
C PHE A 224 12.11 -21.32 3.19
N GLN A 225 13.35 -21.79 3.34
CA GLN A 225 14.53 -21.07 2.87
C GLN A 225 14.47 -20.82 1.36
N GLN A 226 14.13 -21.83 0.56
CA GLN A 226 14.00 -21.68 -0.89
C GLN A 226 13.02 -20.57 -1.26
N VAL A 227 11.83 -20.55 -0.68
CA VAL A 227 10.79 -19.56 -0.98
C VAL A 227 11.21 -18.18 -0.48
N VAL A 228 11.55 -18.06 0.80
CA VAL A 228 11.89 -16.77 1.43
C VAL A 228 13.11 -16.12 0.78
N HIS A 229 14.18 -16.89 0.54
CA HIS A 229 15.37 -16.33 -0.11
C HIS A 229 15.10 -15.92 -1.56
N SER A 230 14.27 -16.67 -2.29
CA SER A 230 13.86 -16.28 -3.65
C SER A 230 13.07 -14.98 -3.63
N MET A 231 12.13 -14.78 -2.69
CA MET A 231 11.35 -13.54 -2.59
C MET A 231 12.20 -12.33 -2.19
N ASN A 232 13.31 -12.54 -1.49
CA ASN A 232 14.25 -11.48 -1.13
C ASN A 232 15.31 -11.22 -2.21
N MET A 233 15.27 -11.95 -3.33
CA MET A 233 16.15 -11.71 -4.46
C MET A 233 15.59 -10.60 -5.35
N PRO A 234 16.34 -9.51 -5.63
CA PRO A 234 15.91 -8.48 -6.56
C PRO A 234 15.67 -9.06 -7.95
N ALA A 235 14.51 -8.81 -8.53
CA ALA A 235 14.09 -9.35 -9.81
C ALA A 235 13.93 -8.29 -10.89
N GLY A 236 14.31 -8.64 -12.12
CA GLY A 236 14.22 -7.73 -13.27
C GLY A 236 12.81 -7.33 -13.64
N ASN A 237 11.82 -8.18 -13.42
CA ASN A 237 10.41 -7.92 -13.69
C ASN A 237 9.80 -6.78 -12.83
N ARG A 238 10.44 -6.43 -11.73
CA ARG A 238 10.09 -5.28 -10.87
C ARG A 238 11.16 -4.18 -10.86
N GLY A 239 11.92 -4.07 -11.91
CA GLY A 239 12.97 -3.07 -11.99
C GLY A 239 14.09 -3.24 -10.98
N TYR A 240 14.47 -4.47 -10.74
CA TYR A 240 15.49 -4.85 -9.78
C TYR A 240 15.13 -4.52 -8.32
N GLN A 241 13.85 -4.60 -8.00
CA GLN A 241 13.36 -4.58 -6.63
C GLN A 241 13.02 -5.99 -6.18
N THR A 242 13.11 -6.26 -4.88
CA THR A 242 12.54 -7.46 -4.29
C THR A 242 11.03 -7.42 -4.36
N VAL A 243 10.39 -8.58 -4.37
CA VAL A 243 8.93 -8.65 -4.33
C VAL A 243 8.45 -8.26 -2.93
N PHE A 244 7.56 -7.27 -2.85
CA PHE A 244 6.91 -6.93 -1.61
C PHE A 244 5.85 -8.00 -1.28
N TRP A 245 6.32 -9.11 -0.72
CA TRP A 245 5.50 -10.27 -0.41
C TRP A 245 4.97 -10.22 1.01
N ASN A 246 3.69 -10.59 1.21
CA ASN A 246 3.04 -10.65 2.51
C ASN A 246 2.38 -12.02 2.71
N ILE A 247 2.43 -12.55 3.93
CA ILE A 247 1.74 -13.76 4.37
C ILE A 247 0.88 -13.50 5.61
N GLY A 248 -0.09 -14.38 5.85
CA GLY A 248 -0.99 -14.32 6.98
C GLY A 248 -0.83 -15.50 7.94
N TYR A 249 -1.06 -15.21 9.22
CA TYR A 249 -1.24 -16.20 10.28
C TYR A 249 -2.61 -15.98 10.92
N PHE A 250 -3.22 -17.06 11.37
CA PHE A 250 -4.54 -17.06 11.96
C PHE A 250 -4.52 -17.82 13.27
N ASP A 251 -5.26 -17.34 14.28
CA ASP A 251 -5.61 -18.16 15.43
C ASP A 251 -6.71 -19.18 15.05
N LYS A 252 -7.01 -20.12 15.95
CA LYS A 252 -7.98 -21.19 15.68
C LYS A 252 -9.38 -20.67 15.36
N PRO A 253 -9.97 -19.74 16.15
CA PRO A 253 -11.29 -19.21 15.86
C PRO A 253 -11.36 -18.48 14.50
N TYR A 254 -10.30 -17.77 14.13
CA TYR A 254 -10.21 -17.12 12.82
C TYR A 254 -10.16 -18.13 11.69
N PHE A 255 -9.30 -19.15 11.84
CA PHE A 255 -9.19 -20.25 10.89
C PHE A 255 -10.54 -20.95 10.68
N GLU A 256 -11.23 -21.31 11.76
CA GLU A 256 -12.54 -21.95 11.68
C GLU A 256 -13.59 -21.06 11.01
N GLY A 257 -13.58 -19.77 11.30
CA GLY A 257 -14.53 -18.80 10.72
C GLY A 257 -14.29 -18.51 9.23
N VAL A 258 -13.04 -18.54 8.78
CA VAL A 258 -12.67 -18.20 7.39
C VAL A 258 -12.56 -19.45 6.51
N PHE A 259 -12.00 -20.54 7.02
CA PHE A 259 -11.64 -21.72 6.25
C PHE A 259 -12.40 -23.00 6.65
N GLY A 260 -13.35 -22.94 7.59
CA GLY A 260 -14.09 -24.10 8.06
C GLY A 260 -14.78 -24.88 6.93
N ASP A 261 -15.36 -24.17 5.98
CA ASP A 261 -16.06 -24.75 4.83
C ASP A 261 -15.17 -24.90 3.58
N PHE A 262 -13.93 -24.45 3.64
CA PHE A 262 -13.00 -24.54 2.52
C PHE A 262 -12.67 -26.01 2.18
N ARG A 263 -12.55 -26.30 0.88
CA ARG A 263 -12.10 -27.60 0.37
C ARG A 263 -11.06 -27.39 -0.72
N PHE A 264 -9.97 -28.15 -0.65
CA PHE A 264 -9.00 -28.23 -1.75
C PHE A 264 -9.63 -28.90 -2.98
N PRO A 265 -9.02 -28.80 -4.18
CA PRO A 265 -9.58 -29.38 -5.41
C PRO A 265 -9.84 -30.89 -5.33
N ASP A 266 -9.15 -31.62 -4.47
CA ASP A 266 -9.35 -33.05 -4.23
C ASP A 266 -10.46 -33.36 -3.18
N GLY A 267 -11.14 -32.31 -2.68
CA GLY A 267 -12.22 -32.41 -1.68
C GLY A 267 -11.74 -32.50 -0.22
N THR A 268 -10.43 -32.51 0.04
CA THR A 268 -9.89 -32.52 1.41
C THR A 268 -10.05 -31.16 2.08
N ALA A 269 -10.15 -31.15 3.41
CA ALA A 269 -10.23 -29.93 4.21
C ALA A 269 -8.84 -29.53 4.75
N PRO A 270 -8.62 -28.23 5.03
CA PRO A 270 -7.46 -27.83 5.83
C PRO A 270 -7.56 -28.38 7.25
N LYS A 271 -6.43 -28.61 7.90
CA LYS A 271 -6.35 -29.21 9.23
C LYS A 271 -5.65 -28.27 10.19
N TRP A 272 -6.36 -27.87 11.25
CA TRP A 272 -5.84 -26.88 12.19
C TRP A 272 -4.57 -27.34 12.91
N GLU A 273 -4.53 -28.58 13.38
CA GLU A 273 -3.42 -29.09 14.18
C GLU A 273 -2.08 -29.01 13.45
N THR A 274 -2.07 -29.38 12.17
CA THR A 274 -0.87 -29.34 11.33
C THR A 274 -0.55 -27.91 10.91
N LEU A 275 -1.57 -27.13 10.53
CA LEU A 275 -1.40 -25.73 10.14
C LEU A 275 -0.89 -24.87 11.32
N SER A 276 -1.46 -25.04 12.52
CA SER A 276 -1.02 -24.30 13.71
C SER A 276 0.46 -24.56 14.02
N TRP A 277 0.88 -25.83 13.95
CA TRP A 277 2.29 -26.16 14.10
C TRP A 277 3.14 -25.50 13.01
N LEU A 278 2.72 -25.59 11.75
CA LEU A 278 3.48 -25.05 10.63
C LEU A 278 3.62 -23.51 10.72
N GLN A 279 2.57 -22.80 11.14
CA GLN A 279 2.61 -21.36 11.38
C GLN A 279 3.62 -21.00 12.48
N LYS A 280 3.52 -21.67 13.65
CA LYS A 280 4.44 -21.46 14.77
C LYS A 280 5.88 -21.81 14.39
N HIS A 281 6.07 -22.90 13.64
CA HIS A 281 7.39 -23.33 13.18
C HIS A 281 7.99 -22.34 12.17
N PHE A 282 7.20 -21.84 11.22
CA PHE A 282 7.67 -20.84 10.26
C PHE A 282 8.09 -19.55 10.95
N MET A 283 7.30 -19.02 11.90
CA MET A 283 7.66 -17.80 12.63
C MET A 283 8.97 -17.97 13.41
N ASN A 284 9.15 -19.08 14.12
CA ASN A 284 10.39 -19.35 14.84
C ASN A 284 11.59 -19.47 13.88
N TRP A 285 11.41 -20.25 12.80
CA TRP A 285 12.43 -20.41 11.77
C TRP A 285 12.81 -19.06 11.11
N PHE A 286 11.82 -18.26 10.74
CA PHE A 286 12.07 -16.99 10.05
C PHE A 286 12.71 -15.95 10.98
N ASN A 287 12.33 -15.92 12.25
CA ASN A 287 12.96 -15.07 13.25
C ASN A 287 14.45 -15.43 13.44
N GLU A 288 14.76 -16.75 13.46
CA GLU A 288 16.14 -17.22 13.56
C GLU A 288 16.94 -16.95 12.28
N GLU A 289 16.35 -17.18 11.10
CA GLU A 289 17.01 -16.95 9.81
C GLU A 289 17.39 -15.47 9.61
N ARG A 290 16.60 -14.54 10.14
CA ARG A 290 16.88 -13.09 10.13
C ARG A 290 18.09 -12.70 10.97
N ASN A 291 18.55 -13.52 11.91
CA ASN A 291 19.80 -13.32 12.61
C ASN A 291 21.02 -13.55 11.71
N HIS A 292 20.85 -14.32 10.65
CA HIS A 292 21.93 -14.65 9.71
C HIS A 292 21.89 -13.83 8.43
N TYR A 293 20.70 -13.38 7.99
CA TYR A 293 20.49 -12.71 6.71
C TYR A 293 19.59 -11.49 6.87
N ILE A 294 19.82 -10.47 6.04
CA ILE A 294 18.91 -9.33 5.93
C ILE A 294 17.74 -9.77 5.04
N LEU A 295 16.66 -10.17 5.66
CA LEU A 295 15.44 -10.61 4.99
C LEU A 295 14.31 -9.60 5.28
N THR A 296 13.90 -8.86 4.26
CA THR A 296 12.82 -7.88 4.36
C THR A 296 11.44 -8.55 4.24
N PHE A 297 11.35 -9.62 3.48
CA PHE A 297 10.12 -10.33 3.17
C PHE A 297 10.15 -11.81 3.60
N PRO A 298 8.99 -12.38 3.96
CA PRO A 298 7.66 -11.78 3.90
C PRO A 298 7.43 -10.69 4.96
N VAL A 299 6.53 -9.73 4.63
CA VAL A 299 5.83 -8.97 5.67
C VAL A 299 4.79 -9.90 6.26
N GLU A 300 4.75 -10.00 7.56
CA GLU A 300 3.90 -10.95 8.28
C GLU A 300 2.72 -10.24 8.92
N THR A 301 1.54 -10.81 8.81
CA THR A 301 0.32 -10.33 9.44
C THR A 301 -0.31 -11.43 10.29
N MET A 302 -0.50 -11.15 11.58
CA MET A 302 -1.17 -12.03 12.53
C MET A 302 -2.60 -11.57 12.75
N ALA A 303 -3.57 -12.44 12.53
CA ALA A 303 -4.98 -12.19 12.81
C ALA A 303 -5.43 -12.95 14.05
N LEU A 304 -5.90 -12.21 15.07
CA LEU A 304 -6.40 -12.73 16.33
C LEU A 304 -7.85 -12.31 16.54
N LEU A 305 -8.68 -13.21 17.05
CA LEU A 305 -10.04 -12.88 17.49
C LEU A 305 -10.12 -12.65 19.00
N THR A 306 -11.00 -11.71 19.37
CA THR A 306 -11.45 -11.58 20.75
C THR A 306 -12.63 -12.52 21.03
N ASP A 307 -12.84 -12.83 22.31
CA ASP A 307 -13.95 -13.68 22.79
C ASP A 307 -15.32 -12.94 22.81
N GLY A 308 -15.36 -11.71 22.26
CA GLY A 308 -16.53 -10.82 22.34
C GLY A 308 -16.50 -9.90 23.56
N GLY A 309 -15.47 -10.02 24.42
CA GLY A 309 -15.14 -9.15 25.54
C GLY A 309 -13.75 -8.55 25.39
N ASP A 310 -13.03 -8.42 26.48
CA ASP A 310 -11.69 -7.78 26.54
C ASP A 310 -10.53 -8.80 26.42
N ASP A 311 -10.80 -10.07 26.12
CA ASP A 311 -9.80 -11.13 26.09
C ASP A 311 -9.72 -11.79 24.71
N TYR A 312 -8.65 -12.54 24.45
CA TYR A 312 -8.48 -13.30 23.21
C TYR A 312 -9.28 -14.61 23.26
N ALA A 313 -9.88 -14.96 22.14
CA ALA A 313 -10.60 -16.22 21.97
C ALA A 313 -9.67 -17.43 22.02
N ASP A 314 -8.45 -17.30 21.49
CA ASP A 314 -7.36 -18.29 21.58
C ASP A 314 -6.19 -17.70 22.38
N LYS A 315 -6.21 -17.93 23.68
CA LYS A 315 -5.18 -17.43 24.61
C LYS A 315 -3.81 -18.05 24.35
N GLU A 316 -3.75 -19.32 24.01
CA GLU A 316 -2.48 -20.00 23.74
C GLU A 316 -1.80 -19.38 22.51
N TYR A 317 -2.57 -19.07 21.48
CA TYR A 317 -2.03 -18.45 20.28
C TYR A 317 -1.65 -16.98 20.50
N ALA A 318 -2.42 -16.26 21.33
CA ALA A 318 -2.08 -14.90 21.75
C ALA A 318 -0.79 -14.86 22.59
N ASP A 319 -0.62 -15.79 23.53
CA ASP A 319 0.61 -15.93 24.32
C ASP A 319 1.82 -16.22 23.42
N PHE A 320 1.68 -17.11 22.44
CA PHE A 320 2.72 -17.37 21.44
C PHE A 320 3.06 -16.10 20.65
N THR A 321 2.06 -15.33 20.25
CA THR A 321 2.25 -14.05 19.54
C THR A 321 3.06 -13.07 20.38
N ALA A 322 2.72 -12.94 21.69
CA ALA A 322 3.45 -12.10 22.64
C ALA A 322 4.90 -12.59 22.84
N GLU A 323 5.12 -13.91 22.88
CA GLU A 323 6.45 -14.50 22.93
C GLU A 323 7.29 -14.11 21.70
N MET A 324 6.72 -14.16 20.50
CA MET A 324 7.43 -13.77 19.28
C MET A 324 7.83 -12.29 19.32
N TRP A 325 6.96 -11.40 19.79
CA TRP A 325 7.33 -9.98 20.01
C TRP A 325 8.46 -9.83 21.02
N SER A 326 8.42 -10.59 22.12
CA SER A 326 9.47 -10.53 23.15
C SER A 326 10.84 -10.96 22.62
N LYS A 327 10.87 -11.80 21.57
CA LYS A 327 12.07 -12.20 20.85
C LYS A 327 12.52 -11.20 19.78
N GLY A 328 11.84 -10.07 19.66
CA GLY A 328 12.15 -9.03 18.66
C GLY A 328 11.61 -9.33 17.27
N HIS A 329 10.71 -10.30 17.11
CA HIS A 329 10.08 -10.58 15.83
C HIS A 329 9.13 -9.44 15.46
N SER A 330 9.24 -8.93 14.22
CA SER A 330 8.46 -7.79 13.74
C SER A 330 7.36 -8.27 12.79
N PHE A 331 6.11 -8.08 13.19
CA PHE A 331 4.93 -8.38 12.39
C PHE A 331 3.77 -7.46 12.77
N PHE A 332 2.77 -7.35 11.90
CA PHE A 332 1.53 -6.64 12.18
C PHE A 332 0.55 -7.57 12.87
N CYS A 333 -0.11 -7.08 13.93
CA CYS A 333 -1.18 -7.81 14.59
C CYS A 333 -2.51 -7.09 14.36
N TYR A 334 -3.50 -7.85 13.92
CA TYR A 334 -4.87 -7.42 13.71
C TYR A 334 -5.77 -8.15 14.69
N ILE A 335 -6.40 -7.39 15.55
CA ILE A 335 -7.31 -7.91 16.55
C ILE A 335 -8.73 -7.52 16.15
N SER A 336 -9.61 -8.51 16.03
CA SER A 336 -10.99 -8.32 15.61
C SER A 336 -11.94 -9.12 16.49
N ASN A 337 -13.19 -8.70 16.55
CA ASN A 337 -14.27 -9.42 17.22
C ASN A 337 -15.08 -10.32 16.26
N SER A 338 -14.70 -10.36 14.99
CA SER A 338 -15.39 -11.16 13.97
C SER A 338 -14.40 -11.69 12.92
N PRO A 339 -14.53 -12.95 12.47
CA PRO A 339 -13.74 -13.50 11.38
C PRO A 339 -14.10 -12.89 10.02
N ASP A 340 -15.21 -12.12 9.93
CA ASP A 340 -15.61 -11.42 8.71
C ASP A 340 -14.65 -10.27 8.32
N SER A 341 -13.67 -9.99 9.14
CA SER A 341 -12.70 -8.93 8.92
C SER A 341 -11.31 -9.52 8.77
N LEU A 342 -10.79 -9.54 7.56
CA LEU A 342 -9.43 -9.99 7.28
C LEU A 342 -8.54 -8.82 6.94
N SER A 343 -7.35 -8.82 7.50
CA SER A 343 -6.29 -7.90 7.10
C SER A 343 -5.44 -8.51 5.99
N SER A 344 -5.14 -7.69 5.00
CA SER A 344 -4.18 -8.04 3.97
C SER A 344 -3.28 -6.88 3.65
N CYS A 345 -2.08 -7.15 3.16
CA CYS A 345 -1.04 -6.14 3.02
C CYS A 345 -0.72 -5.44 4.35
N CYS A 346 -0.09 -4.27 4.29
CA CYS A 346 0.44 -3.63 5.49
C CYS A 346 -0.63 -3.11 6.46
N ARG A 347 -1.82 -2.70 6.00
CA ARG A 347 -2.84 -2.02 6.83
C ARG A 347 -4.27 -2.11 6.29
N LEU A 348 -4.51 -2.93 5.30
CA LEU A 348 -5.81 -3.04 4.69
C LEU A 348 -6.70 -3.98 5.50
N ARG A 349 -7.80 -3.48 6.03
CA ARG A 349 -8.85 -4.26 6.66
C ARG A 349 -10.03 -4.38 5.72
N ASN A 350 -10.52 -5.60 5.51
CA ASN A 350 -11.70 -5.88 4.70
C ASN A 350 -12.86 -6.25 5.61
N SER A 351 -14.04 -5.78 5.26
CA SER A 351 -15.28 -6.29 5.81
C SER A 351 -15.96 -7.17 4.75
N LEU A 352 -16.12 -8.43 5.04
CA LEU A 352 -16.80 -9.38 4.15
C LEU A 352 -18.26 -8.99 3.94
N LYS A 353 -18.93 -8.50 4.98
CA LYS A 353 -20.32 -8.02 4.90
C LYS A 353 -20.47 -6.86 3.93
N ASP A 354 -19.50 -5.96 3.88
CA ASP A 354 -19.54 -4.84 2.93
C ASP A 354 -19.29 -5.26 1.49
N MET A 355 -18.76 -6.46 1.28
CA MET A 355 -18.51 -7.04 -0.04
C MET A 355 -19.67 -7.90 -0.53
N ASP A 356 -20.38 -8.59 0.37
CA ASP A 356 -21.50 -9.49 0.02
C ASP A 356 -22.82 -8.76 -0.32
N ASP A 357 -23.07 -7.57 0.23
CA ASP A 357 -24.27 -6.77 -0.09
C ASP A 357 -24.41 -6.37 -1.57
N THR A 358 -23.44 -6.76 -2.39
CA THR A 358 -23.42 -6.43 -3.83
C THR A 358 -23.82 -7.56 -4.76
N ASP A 359 -24.06 -8.79 -4.31
CA ASP A 359 -24.13 -9.98 -5.18
C ASP A 359 -25.37 -10.88 -5.02
N GLU A 360 -26.60 -10.33 -4.93
CA GLU A 360 -27.80 -11.18 -5.02
C GLU A 360 -28.05 -11.82 -6.40
N GLU A 361 -27.48 -11.30 -7.48
CA GLU A 361 -27.80 -11.75 -8.85
C GLU A 361 -26.75 -12.67 -9.52
N HIS A 362 -25.54 -12.82 -8.98
CA HIS A 362 -24.44 -13.59 -9.61
C HIS A 362 -23.97 -14.79 -8.80
N ASN A 363 -24.81 -15.30 -7.92
CA ASN A 363 -24.50 -16.29 -6.88
C ASN A 363 -24.24 -17.73 -7.37
N HIS A 364 -24.13 -18.01 -8.66
CA HIS A 364 -24.19 -19.40 -9.13
C HIS A 364 -22.95 -20.00 -9.79
N THR A 365 -21.88 -19.26 -10.09
CA THR A 365 -20.75 -19.85 -10.82
C THR A 365 -19.35 -19.63 -10.20
N THR A 366 -19.20 -18.64 -9.33
CA THR A 366 -17.90 -18.36 -8.66
C THR A 366 -17.92 -18.71 -7.18
N HIS A 367 -19.06 -19.00 -6.61
CA HIS A 367 -19.26 -19.13 -5.16
C HIS A 367 -18.94 -20.48 -4.56
N GLN A 368 -18.90 -21.54 -5.36
CA GLN A 368 -18.56 -22.86 -4.83
C GLN A 368 -17.12 -22.96 -4.30
N TYR A 369 -16.26 -22.06 -4.77
CA TYR A 369 -14.84 -22.01 -4.36
C TYR A 369 -14.54 -20.89 -3.38
N SER A 370 -15.53 -20.08 -3.05
CA SER A 370 -15.32 -18.77 -2.47
C SER A 370 -15.61 -18.66 -0.99
N MET A 371 -16.13 -19.69 -0.35
CA MET A 371 -16.45 -19.54 1.07
C MET A 371 -15.21 -19.35 1.93
N GLY A 372 -14.09 -19.99 1.58
CA GLY A 372 -12.80 -19.65 2.17
C GLY A 372 -12.01 -18.59 1.39
N THR A 373 -12.33 -18.35 0.12
CA THR A 373 -11.51 -17.51 -0.77
C THR A 373 -12.03 -16.09 -0.93
N ALA A 374 -13.32 -15.84 -0.72
CA ALA A 374 -13.89 -14.50 -0.81
C ALA A 374 -13.24 -13.49 0.14
N SER A 375 -12.78 -13.97 1.29
CA SER A 375 -12.23 -13.18 2.37
C SER A 375 -10.76 -12.79 2.20
N VAL A 376 -9.97 -13.58 1.48
CA VAL A 376 -8.53 -13.31 1.34
C VAL A 376 -8.21 -12.47 0.11
N ALA A 377 -9.03 -12.55 -0.95
CA ALA A 377 -8.83 -11.83 -2.19
C ALA A 377 -9.29 -10.38 -2.07
N THR A 378 -8.34 -9.46 -1.96
CA THR A 378 -8.60 -8.03 -1.77
C THR A 378 -7.39 -7.20 -2.19
N GLY A 379 -7.40 -5.91 -1.92
CA GLY A 379 -6.26 -5.02 -2.17
C GLY A 379 -6.68 -3.57 -2.36
N SER A 380 -5.76 -2.78 -2.87
CA SER A 380 -6.02 -1.41 -3.29
C SER A 380 -5.65 -1.22 -4.75
N LYS A 381 -6.58 -0.73 -5.56
CA LYS A 381 -6.32 -0.40 -6.97
C LYS A 381 -5.46 0.85 -7.10
N SER A 382 -5.63 1.78 -6.19
CA SER A 382 -4.92 3.06 -6.20
C SER A 382 -4.95 3.69 -4.82
N VAL A 383 -3.88 4.39 -4.49
CA VAL A 383 -3.78 5.19 -3.26
C VAL A 383 -3.52 6.64 -3.64
N MET A 384 -4.35 7.54 -3.13
CA MET A 384 -4.14 8.98 -3.20
C MET A 384 -4.17 9.55 -1.79
N THR A 385 -3.07 10.16 -1.37
CA THR A 385 -2.89 10.65 0.00
C THR A 385 -3.12 12.14 0.10
N ILE A 386 -4.02 12.53 1.00
CA ILE A 386 -4.31 13.92 1.36
C ILE A 386 -3.26 14.39 2.39
N ASN A 387 -2.62 15.53 2.13
CA ASN A 387 -1.79 16.21 3.10
C ASN A 387 -2.67 16.99 4.08
N LEU A 388 -3.06 16.35 5.19
CA LEU A 388 -3.96 16.95 6.18
C LEU A 388 -3.37 18.21 6.82
N ASN A 389 -2.05 18.26 7.06
CA ASN A 389 -1.41 19.45 7.61
C ASN A 389 -1.69 20.68 6.74
N ARG A 390 -1.47 20.55 5.43
CA ARG A 390 -1.69 21.65 4.48
C ARG A 390 -3.16 22.02 4.37
N VAL A 391 -4.05 21.04 4.20
CA VAL A 391 -5.49 21.25 4.05
C VAL A 391 -6.08 21.94 5.27
N ILE A 392 -5.73 21.49 6.48
CA ILE A 392 -6.24 22.06 7.74
C ILE A 392 -5.72 23.48 7.96
N GLN A 393 -4.45 23.74 7.64
CA GLN A 393 -3.92 25.11 7.72
C GLN A 393 -4.60 26.08 6.74
N LEU A 394 -4.88 25.62 5.51
CA LEU A 394 -5.63 26.43 4.53
C LEU A 394 -7.04 26.72 5.01
N ALA A 395 -7.77 25.70 5.49
CA ALA A 395 -9.10 25.87 6.06
C ALA A 395 -9.12 26.83 7.27
N THR A 396 -8.13 26.69 8.16
CA THR A 396 -7.98 27.57 9.33
C THR A 396 -7.70 29.02 8.93
N ARG A 397 -6.79 29.25 7.99
CA ARG A 397 -6.49 30.60 7.48
C ARG A 397 -7.72 31.24 6.82
N LYS A 398 -8.47 30.46 6.05
CA LYS A 398 -9.73 30.87 5.44
C LYS A 398 -10.75 31.27 6.50
N PHE A 399 -10.94 30.45 7.55
CA PHE A 399 -11.84 30.74 8.67
C PHE A 399 -11.53 32.09 9.32
N PHE A 400 -10.28 32.32 9.73
CA PHE A 400 -9.92 33.58 10.39
C PHE A 400 -10.01 34.80 9.47
N SER A 401 -9.65 34.66 8.20
CA SER A 401 -9.78 35.70 7.20
C SER A 401 -11.24 36.11 6.98
N GLU A 402 -12.14 35.14 6.82
CA GLU A 402 -13.55 35.39 6.52
C GLU A 402 -14.37 35.84 7.73
N THR A 403 -14.08 35.30 8.93
CA THR A 403 -14.89 35.58 10.12
C THR A 403 -14.37 36.73 10.95
N GLN A 404 -13.07 37.02 10.93
CA GLN A 404 -12.43 38.00 11.82
C GLN A 404 -11.53 39.00 11.06
N GLY A 405 -11.35 38.84 9.75
CA GLY A 405 -10.43 39.68 8.97
C GLY A 405 -8.96 39.51 9.36
N LEU A 406 -8.61 38.40 10.04
CA LEU A 406 -7.27 38.15 10.53
C LEU A 406 -6.44 37.32 9.52
N VAL A 407 -5.16 37.68 9.40
CA VAL A 407 -4.17 36.91 8.65
C VAL A 407 -3.36 36.07 9.64
N ILE A 408 -3.48 34.77 9.58
CA ILE A 408 -2.67 33.86 10.40
C ILE A 408 -1.26 33.77 9.82
N PRO A 409 -0.21 34.01 10.65
CA PRO A 409 1.17 33.97 10.18
C PRO A 409 1.53 32.63 9.54
N ALA A 410 2.33 32.70 8.48
CA ALA A 410 2.95 31.55 7.89
C ALA A 410 4.01 30.96 8.84
N GLU A 411 4.28 29.67 8.71
CA GLU A 411 5.35 28.94 9.43
C GLU A 411 5.24 28.93 10.97
N GLN A 412 4.15 29.44 11.54
CA GLN A 412 3.93 29.48 12.99
C GLN A 412 2.66 28.73 13.38
N PRO A 413 2.63 28.13 14.58
CA PRO A 413 1.39 27.58 15.10
C PRO A 413 0.37 28.68 15.36
N LEU A 414 -0.89 28.29 15.48
CA LEU A 414 -1.99 29.21 15.78
C LEU A 414 -1.73 29.91 17.13
N PRO A 415 -1.78 31.25 17.20
CA PRO A 415 -1.51 31.96 18.46
C PRO A 415 -2.50 31.54 19.57
N LYS A 416 -1.99 31.20 20.75
CA LYS A 416 -2.79 30.69 21.89
C LYS A 416 -3.80 31.71 22.44
N ASN A 417 -3.61 32.99 22.18
CA ASN A 417 -4.45 34.06 22.69
C ASN A 417 -5.60 34.47 21.73
N LEU A 418 -5.77 33.73 20.63
CA LEU A 418 -6.88 33.96 19.72
C LEU A 418 -8.21 33.52 20.36
N ASN A 419 -9.19 34.39 20.33
CA ASN A 419 -10.54 34.05 20.73
C ASN A 419 -11.36 33.67 19.51
N TYR A 420 -11.83 32.42 19.45
CA TYR A 420 -12.64 31.89 18.35
C TYR A 420 -13.55 30.76 18.80
N ASP A 421 -14.62 30.57 18.06
CA ASP A 421 -15.48 29.40 18.22
C ASP A 421 -14.83 28.18 17.55
N ARG A 422 -14.36 27.23 18.37
CA ARG A 422 -13.74 25.98 17.90
C ARG A 422 -14.68 25.17 17.03
N LYS A 423 -15.96 25.08 17.37
CA LYS A 423 -16.95 24.36 16.60
C LYS A 423 -17.15 24.96 15.20
N ALA A 424 -17.15 26.29 15.11
CA ALA A 424 -17.22 26.98 13.83
C ALA A 424 -15.95 26.72 13.00
N LEU A 425 -14.75 26.74 13.61
CA LEU A 425 -13.50 26.37 12.93
C LEU A 425 -13.55 24.94 12.40
N TYR A 426 -14.00 23.99 13.21
CA TYR A 426 -14.14 22.58 12.79
C TYR A 426 -15.16 22.44 11.65
N GLY A 427 -16.19 23.29 11.60
CA GLY A 427 -17.10 23.38 10.46
C GLY A 427 -16.38 23.73 9.15
N TYR A 428 -15.45 24.68 9.17
CA TYR A 428 -14.62 25.03 8.00
C TYR A 428 -13.66 23.88 7.61
N ILE A 429 -13.01 23.27 8.59
CA ILE A 429 -12.11 22.13 8.36
C ILE A 429 -12.89 20.97 7.72
N ASN A 430 -14.07 20.63 8.25
CA ASN A 430 -14.92 19.57 7.71
C ASN A 430 -15.41 19.85 6.29
N ALA A 431 -15.78 21.09 6.01
CA ALA A 431 -16.19 21.50 4.66
C ALA A 431 -15.05 21.29 3.65
N GLU A 432 -13.83 21.71 4.00
CA GLU A 432 -12.66 21.57 3.13
C GLU A 432 -12.27 20.11 2.94
N ILE A 433 -12.26 19.29 4.02
CA ILE A 433 -11.98 17.85 3.95
C ILE A 433 -13.04 17.13 3.11
N THR A 434 -14.32 17.47 3.28
CA THR A 434 -15.42 16.90 2.49
C THR A 434 -15.26 17.20 1.01
N GLU A 435 -14.95 18.45 0.66
CA GLU A 435 -14.73 18.86 -0.72
C GLU A 435 -13.52 18.14 -1.32
N MET A 436 -12.40 18.10 -0.58
CA MET A 436 -11.19 17.41 -1.01
C MET A 436 -11.43 15.91 -1.21
N THR A 437 -12.08 15.23 -0.26
CA THR A 437 -12.40 13.80 -0.35
C THR A 437 -13.31 13.52 -1.55
N SER A 438 -14.32 14.35 -1.78
CA SER A 438 -15.21 14.21 -2.95
C SER A 438 -14.47 14.37 -4.29
N ARG A 439 -13.48 15.28 -4.36
CA ARG A 439 -12.61 15.37 -5.55
C ARG A 439 -11.77 14.12 -5.72
N VAL A 440 -11.15 13.64 -4.64
CA VAL A 440 -10.32 12.42 -4.67
C VAL A 440 -11.13 11.20 -5.08
N HIS A 441 -12.37 11.04 -4.61
CA HIS A 441 -13.27 9.97 -5.07
C HIS A 441 -13.47 9.99 -6.60
N LYS A 442 -13.68 11.16 -7.19
CA LYS A 442 -13.81 11.30 -8.65
C LYS A 442 -12.52 10.97 -9.38
N TYR A 443 -11.36 11.37 -8.84
CA TYR A 443 -10.06 11.01 -9.41
C TYR A 443 -9.82 9.51 -9.34
N GLN A 444 -10.08 8.91 -8.19
CA GLN A 444 -9.98 7.46 -7.98
C GLN A 444 -10.92 6.68 -8.90
N THR A 445 -12.16 7.15 -9.04
CA THR A 445 -13.13 6.52 -9.98
C THR A 445 -12.65 6.62 -11.43
N ALA A 446 -12.05 7.73 -11.82
CA ALA A 446 -11.44 7.86 -13.15
C ALA A 446 -10.28 6.87 -13.35
N PHE A 447 -9.46 6.67 -12.33
CA PHE A 447 -8.39 5.67 -12.38
C PHE A 447 -8.93 4.24 -12.44
N ASN A 448 -10.00 3.94 -11.69
CA ASN A 448 -10.71 2.66 -11.79
C ASN A 448 -11.17 2.37 -13.22
N GLU A 449 -11.70 3.36 -13.94
CA GLU A 449 -12.09 3.21 -15.33
C GLU A 449 -10.89 3.03 -16.29
N ILE A 450 -9.73 3.60 -15.97
CA ILE A 450 -8.50 3.32 -16.72
C ILE A 450 -8.11 1.85 -16.56
N ILE A 451 -8.08 1.32 -15.32
CA ILE A 451 -7.81 -0.11 -15.08
C ILE A 451 -8.81 -0.98 -15.85
N ARG A 452 -10.10 -0.60 -15.85
CA ARG A 452 -11.15 -1.33 -16.58
C ARG A 452 -10.91 -1.33 -18.10
N ASP A 453 -10.42 -0.23 -18.66
CA ASP A 453 -10.05 -0.19 -20.08
C ASP A 453 -8.90 -1.15 -20.39
N PHE A 454 -7.88 -1.24 -19.52
CA PHE A 454 -6.79 -2.21 -19.67
C PHE A 454 -7.28 -3.66 -19.51
N LEU A 455 -8.19 -3.91 -18.58
CA LEU A 455 -8.79 -5.23 -18.39
C LEU A 455 -9.59 -5.67 -19.63
N LYS A 456 -10.39 -4.77 -20.23
CA LYS A 456 -11.11 -5.03 -21.48
C LYS A 456 -10.18 -5.26 -22.68
N ALA A 457 -8.97 -4.74 -22.62
CA ALA A 457 -7.93 -4.93 -23.64
C ALA A 457 -7.06 -6.18 -23.40
N ASP A 458 -7.47 -7.06 -22.46
CA ASP A 458 -6.73 -8.28 -22.08
C ASP A 458 -5.28 -8.01 -21.62
N MET A 459 -5.04 -6.91 -20.91
CA MET A 459 -3.70 -6.50 -20.46
C MET A 459 -3.43 -6.79 -18.97
N LEU A 460 -4.39 -7.35 -18.24
CA LEU A 460 -4.32 -7.62 -16.80
C LEU A 460 -4.74 -9.07 -16.49
N ASP A 461 -3.83 -9.99 -16.78
CA ASP A 461 -4.09 -11.44 -16.72
C ASP A 461 -4.50 -11.93 -15.32
N VAL A 462 -3.99 -11.31 -14.26
CA VAL A 462 -4.27 -11.70 -12.87
C VAL A 462 -5.77 -11.65 -12.55
N TYR A 463 -6.48 -10.63 -13.05
CA TYR A 463 -7.94 -10.52 -12.88
C TYR A 463 -8.68 -11.55 -13.74
N LYS A 464 -8.24 -11.74 -14.98
CA LYS A 464 -8.85 -12.69 -15.91
C LYS A 464 -8.70 -14.13 -15.44
N ALA A 465 -7.57 -14.46 -14.85
CA ALA A 465 -7.26 -15.78 -14.30
C ALA A 465 -8.01 -16.08 -12.98
N GLY A 466 -8.77 -15.15 -12.42
CA GLY A 466 -9.58 -15.37 -11.23
C GLY A 466 -8.84 -15.29 -9.89
N PHE A 467 -7.58 -14.81 -9.87
CA PHE A 467 -6.83 -14.61 -8.62
C PHE A 467 -7.40 -13.49 -7.76
N ILE A 468 -8.06 -12.52 -8.37
CA ILE A 468 -8.73 -11.40 -7.73
C ILE A 468 -9.85 -10.86 -8.62
N ASP A 469 -10.94 -10.40 -8.02
CA ASP A 469 -11.96 -9.60 -8.68
C ASP A 469 -11.69 -8.11 -8.41
N MET A 470 -11.74 -7.29 -9.46
CA MET A 470 -11.53 -5.86 -9.37
C MET A 470 -12.50 -5.16 -8.38
N ARG A 471 -13.72 -5.70 -8.22
CA ARG A 471 -14.73 -5.18 -7.29
C ARG A 471 -14.36 -5.41 -5.82
N LYS A 472 -13.49 -6.37 -5.52
CA LYS A 472 -12.99 -6.68 -4.16
C LYS A 472 -11.80 -5.81 -3.74
N GLN A 473 -11.38 -4.87 -4.56
CA GLN A 473 -10.29 -3.96 -4.26
C GLN A 473 -10.80 -2.55 -3.98
N TYR A 474 -10.19 -1.91 -3.01
CA TYR A 474 -10.49 -0.54 -2.62
C TYR A 474 -9.80 0.49 -3.52
N LEU A 475 -10.35 1.70 -3.49
CA LEU A 475 -9.73 2.95 -3.91
C LEU A 475 -9.39 3.70 -2.62
N THR A 476 -8.13 3.72 -2.24
CA THR A 476 -7.71 4.14 -0.91
C THR A 476 -7.51 5.64 -0.83
N ILE A 477 -8.15 6.26 0.16
CA ILE A 477 -7.91 7.63 0.57
C ILE A 477 -6.82 7.58 1.63
N GLY A 478 -5.60 7.86 1.24
CA GLY A 478 -4.48 7.99 2.17
C GLY A 478 -4.56 9.29 2.96
N VAL A 479 -4.09 9.30 4.19
CA VAL A 479 -3.96 10.50 5.01
C VAL A 479 -2.58 10.58 5.64
N ASN A 480 -2.05 11.80 5.78
CA ASN A 480 -0.74 12.06 6.34
C ASN A 480 -0.69 13.48 6.94
N GLY A 481 0.16 13.71 7.94
CA GLY A 481 0.34 15.03 8.56
C GLY A 481 -0.74 15.43 9.58
N LEU A 482 -1.45 14.47 10.16
CA LEU A 482 -2.48 14.71 11.19
C LEU A 482 -1.89 15.33 12.46
N THR A 483 -0.77 14.80 12.94
CA THR A 483 -0.07 15.27 14.15
C THR A 483 0.45 16.70 13.99
N ASP A 484 1.01 17.02 12.82
CA ASP A 484 1.49 18.36 12.51
C ASP A 484 0.34 19.38 12.44
N ALA A 485 -0.81 18.99 11.88
CA ALA A 485 -2.02 19.81 11.88
C ALA A 485 -2.56 20.07 13.30
N ALA A 486 -2.50 19.05 14.18
CA ALA A 486 -2.87 19.23 15.59
C ALA A 486 -1.92 20.19 16.32
N GLU A 487 -0.61 20.04 16.13
CA GLU A 487 0.38 20.98 16.69
C GLU A 487 0.20 22.41 16.16
N PHE A 488 -0.13 22.56 14.87
CA PHE A 488 -0.47 23.87 14.30
C PHE A 488 -1.64 24.51 15.02
N LEU A 489 -2.69 23.75 15.34
CA LEU A 489 -3.86 24.24 16.10
C LEU A 489 -3.58 24.43 17.59
N GLY A 490 -2.38 24.07 18.07
CA GLY A 490 -1.98 24.17 19.48
C GLY A 490 -2.57 23.08 20.35
N LEU A 491 -3.01 21.97 19.76
CA LEU A 491 -3.52 20.80 20.49
C LEU A 491 -2.36 19.98 21.07
N GLU A 492 -2.57 19.45 22.25
CA GLU A 492 -1.65 18.49 22.88
C GLU A 492 -1.95 17.08 22.36
N ILE A 493 -0.96 16.44 21.76
CA ILE A 493 -1.06 15.06 21.28
C ILE A 493 -0.94 14.12 22.46
N SER A 494 -2.07 13.75 23.04
CA SER A 494 -2.18 12.82 24.17
C SER A 494 -3.61 12.23 24.20
N PRO A 495 -3.90 11.20 25.01
CA PRO A 495 -5.26 10.63 25.13
C PRO A 495 -6.23 11.56 25.86
N ASN A 496 -6.31 12.83 25.43
CA ASN A 496 -7.22 13.84 25.94
C ASN A 496 -8.44 14.03 25.04
N GLU A 497 -9.48 14.65 25.55
CA GLU A 497 -10.75 14.84 24.85
C GLU A 497 -10.62 15.79 23.64
N GLU A 498 -9.82 16.85 23.75
CA GLU A 498 -9.65 17.82 22.66
C GLU A 498 -8.98 17.18 21.44
N TYR A 499 -7.93 16.41 21.65
CA TYR A 499 -7.25 15.71 20.57
C TYR A 499 -8.14 14.61 19.97
N ARG A 500 -8.87 13.89 20.80
CA ARG A 500 -9.85 12.88 20.39
C ARG A 500 -10.96 13.49 19.52
N GLU A 501 -11.54 14.61 19.94
CA GLU A 501 -12.54 15.34 19.15
C GLU A 501 -11.99 15.74 17.79
N PHE A 502 -10.78 16.28 17.73
CA PHE A 502 -10.12 16.68 16.49
C PHE A 502 -9.94 15.50 15.54
N VAL A 503 -9.34 14.40 16.01
CA VAL A 503 -9.10 13.21 15.18
C VAL A 503 -10.41 12.60 14.69
N ASN A 504 -11.38 12.41 15.59
CA ASN A 504 -12.70 11.86 15.24
C ASN A 504 -13.41 12.72 14.20
N THR A 505 -13.37 14.04 14.35
CA THR A 505 -13.98 14.96 13.41
C THR A 505 -13.45 14.76 11.98
N ILE A 506 -12.13 14.60 11.82
CA ILE A 506 -11.50 14.40 10.50
C ILE A 506 -11.85 13.03 9.93
N LEU A 507 -11.64 11.96 10.72
CA LEU A 507 -11.83 10.60 10.25
C LEU A 507 -13.30 10.30 9.95
N GLU A 508 -14.23 10.76 10.80
CA GLU A 508 -15.66 10.62 10.57
C GLU A 508 -16.11 11.34 9.30
N THR A 509 -15.60 12.54 9.03
CA THR A 509 -15.90 13.29 7.81
C THR A 509 -15.49 12.51 6.56
N ILE A 510 -14.29 11.94 6.53
CA ILE A 510 -13.81 11.14 5.40
C ILE A 510 -14.64 9.85 5.28
N ASN A 511 -14.92 9.18 6.40
CA ASN A 511 -15.65 7.92 6.41
C ASN A 511 -17.11 8.06 5.95
N ILE A 512 -17.79 9.14 6.35
CA ILE A 512 -19.13 9.48 5.85
C ILE A 512 -19.08 9.68 4.32
N ALA A 513 -18.07 10.39 3.81
CA ALA A 513 -17.91 10.59 2.38
C ALA A 513 -17.64 9.26 1.65
N ASN A 514 -16.79 8.39 2.19
CA ASN A 514 -16.51 7.07 1.63
C ASN A 514 -17.78 6.21 1.52
N ARG A 515 -18.60 6.16 2.57
CA ARG A 515 -19.86 5.40 2.57
C ARG A 515 -20.88 5.97 1.58
N LYS A 516 -20.97 7.30 1.48
CA LYS A 516 -21.91 7.97 0.58
C LYS A 516 -21.60 7.72 -0.89
N ASP A 517 -20.33 7.71 -1.25
CA ASP A 517 -19.89 7.63 -2.65
C ASP A 517 -19.56 6.18 -3.09
N LYS A 518 -19.70 5.20 -2.17
CA LYS A 518 -19.55 3.76 -2.47
C LYS A 518 -20.56 3.34 -3.54
N THR A 519 -20.10 2.56 -4.50
CA THR A 519 -20.93 1.91 -5.52
C THR A 519 -20.55 0.44 -5.63
N ARG A 520 -21.31 -0.35 -6.40
CA ARG A 520 -20.95 -1.74 -6.72
C ARG A 520 -19.57 -1.88 -7.35
N GLU A 521 -19.13 -0.88 -8.12
CA GLU A 521 -17.90 -0.91 -8.90
C GLU A 521 -16.71 -0.22 -8.20
N THR A 522 -16.99 0.58 -7.16
CA THR A 522 -16.00 1.38 -6.45
C THR A 522 -16.24 1.34 -4.95
N MET A 523 -15.30 0.77 -4.22
CA MET A 523 -15.25 0.82 -2.77
C MET A 523 -14.14 1.76 -2.34
N PHE A 524 -14.39 2.58 -1.31
CA PHE A 524 -13.42 3.51 -0.75
C PHE A 524 -13.10 3.11 0.68
N ASN A 525 -11.83 3.24 1.07
CA ASN A 525 -11.38 3.14 2.45
C ASN A 525 -10.43 4.27 2.79
N THR A 526 -10.20 4.49 4.07
CA THR A 526 -9.22 5.46 4.57
C THR A 526 -8.07 4.72 5.22
N GLU A 527 -6.85 5.16 4.93
CA GLU A 527 -5.65 4.54 5.45
C GLU A 527 -4.59 5.57 5.82
N PHE A 528 -3.99 5.42 7.01
CA PHE A 528 -2.72 6.05 7.32
C PHE A 528 -1.61 5.30 6.58
N VAL A 529 -1.39 5.67 5.34
CA VAL A 529 -0.41 4.98 4.48
C VAL A 529 0.97 5.06 5.11
N PRO A 530 1.70 3.95 5.21
CA PRO A 530 3.11 3.97 5.63
C PRO A 530 3.90 4.83 4.64
N GLY A 531 4.13 6.06 5.04
CA GLY A 531 4.54 7.08 4.08
C GLY A 531 6.04 7.25 3.99
N GLU A 532 6.85 6.19 4.06
CA GLU A 532 8.31 6.21 4.12
C GLU A 532 8.95 7.41 3.40
N ASN A 533 8.77 7.54 2.10
CA ASN A 533 9.26 8.69 1.34
C ASN A 533 8.30 9.88 1.33
N LEU A 534 6.98 9.63 1.38
CA LEU A 534 5.98 10.69 1.31
C LEU A 534 5.97 11.55 2.57
N SER A 535 6.12 10.93 3.74
CA SER A 535 6.19 11.64 5.02
C SER A 535 7.28 12.70 5.03
N GLY A 536 8.47 12.33 4.59
CA GLY A 536 9.59 13.26 4.44
C GLY A 536 9.41 14.27 3.30
N LYS A 537 8.75 13.88 2.20
CA LYS A 537 8.43 14.79 1.08
C LYS A 537 7.42 15.85 1.52
N ASN A 538 6.30 15.46 2.12
CA ASN A 538 5.28 16.39 2.60
C ASN A 538 5.84 17.40 3.59
N TYR A 539 6.61 16.94 4.57
CA TYR A 539 7.29 17.82 5.51
C TYR A 539 8.19 18.87 4.79
N LYS A 540 9.01 18.42 3.83
CA LYS A 540 9.92 19.31 3.08
C LYS A 540 9.17 20.29 2.18
N TRP A 541 8.09 19.85 1.54
CA TRP A 541 7.26 20.70 0.68
C TRP A 541 6.51 21.74 1.50
N ASP A 542 5.90 21.35 2.62
CA ASP A 542 5.19 22.28 3.49
C ASP A 542 6.13 23.33 4.08
N LYS A 543 7.30 22.90 4.56
CA LYS A 543 8.33 23.83 5.04
C LYS A 543 8.80 24.81 3.97
N LYS A 544 9.02 24.32 2.74
CA LYS A 544 9.45 25.16 1.61
C LYS A 544 8.39 26.16 1.18
N ASP A 545 7.12 25.75 1.24
CA ASP A 545 5.99 26.55 0.77
C ASP A 545 5.40 27.45 1.88
N GLY A 546 6.07 27.54 3.04
CA GLY A 546 5.71 28.45 4.14
C GLY A 546 4.54 27.96 5.01
N PHE A 547 4.29 26.64 5.07
CA PHE A 547 3.38 26.07 6.04
C PHE A 547 4.09 25.77 7.35
N PHE A 548 3.35 25.77 8.45
CA PHE A 548 3.87 25.27 9.72
C PHE A 548 4.20 23.79 9.61
N VAL A 549 5.34 23.41 10.11
CA VAL A 549 5.77 22.01 10.33
C VAL A 549 6.39 21.91 11.72
N SER A 550 6.22 20.81 12.39
CA SER A 550 6.81 20.58 13.71
C SER A 550 8.35 20.69 13.65
N SER A 551 8.94 21.32 14.65
CA SER A 551 10.40 21.36 14.81
C SER A 551 10.97 20.15 15.56
N LYS A 552 10.10 19.30 16.10
CA LYS A 552 10.48 18.12 16.90
C LYS A 552 10.94 16.95 16.03
N HIS A 553 10.55 16.93 14.77
CA HIS A 553 10.86 15.87 13.80
C HIS A 553 11.05 16.46 12.39
N ASN A 554 11.41 15.62 11.43
CA ASN A 554 11.71 16.02 10.05
C ASN A 554 10.90 15.23 9.00
N MET A 555 9.87 14.52 9.46
CA MET A 555 8.92 13.78 8.63
C MET A 555 7.56 13.73 9.33
N TYR A 556 6.49 13.55 8.57
CA TYR A 556 5.14 13.39 9.10
C TYR A 556 4.91 11.99 9.65
N SER A 557 4.16 11.89 10.73
CA SER A 557 3.74 10.60 11.26
C SER A 557 2.65 9.96 10.38
N SER A 558 2.70 8.64 10.25
CA SER A 558 1.62 7.79 9.72
C SER A 558 0.81 7.12 10.83
N TYR A 559 0.80 7.71 12.02
CA TYR A 559 0.05 7.27 13.19
C TYR A 559 -0.70 8.46 13.81
N PHE A 560 -1.50 8.20 14.85
CA PHE A 560 -2.17 9.22 15.66
C PHE A 560 -1.21 9.96 16.61
N TYR A 561 0.04 9.56 16.64
CA TYR A 561 1.13 10.14 17.41
C TYR A 561 2.44 9.98 16.64
N ASN A 562 3.47 10.67 17.05
CA ASN A 562 4.80 10.41 16.54
C ASN A 562 5.41 9.21 17.31
N PRO A 563 5.75 8.09 16.65
CA PRO A 563 6.35 6.92 17.32
C PRO A 563 7.65 7.24 18.09
N GLU A 564 8.40 8.23 17.63
CA GLU A 564 9.66 8.68 18.23
C GLU A 564 9.44 9.70 19.40
N ASP A 565 8.18 10.04 19.71
CA ASP A 565 7.89 10.95 20.82
C ASP A 565 8.04 10.23 22.17
N ASP A 566 9.14 10.55 22.87
CA ASP A 566 9.46 9.99 24.18
C ASP A 566 8.62 10.61 25.31
N SER A 567 7.87 11.68 25.07
CA SER A 567 6.96 12.30 26.05
C SER A 567 5.69 11.48 26.27
N LEU A 568 5.34 10.59 25.33
CA LEU A 568 4.20 9.69 25.42
C LEU A 568 4.61 8.34 26.01
N SER A 569 3.93 7.91 27.08
CA SER A 569 4.10 6.56 27.61
C SER A 569 3.60 5.51 26.58
N MET A 570 4.06 4.27 26.73
CA MET A 570 3.55 3.15 25.91
C MET A 570 2.03 2.99 26.07
N ILE A 571 1.51 3.18 27.28
CA ILE A 571 0.07 3.12 27.56
C ILE A 571 -0.68 4.23 26.81
N ASP A 572 -0.14 5.45 26.76
CA ASP A 572 -0.76 6.54 26.01
C ASP A 572 -0.75 6.27 24.50
N LYS A 573 0.34 5.70 23.98
CA LYS A 573 0.42 5.27 22.57
C LYS A 573 -0.64 4.20 22.25
N PHE A 574 -0.86 3.23 23.14
CA PHE A 574 -1.95 2.25 22.98
C PHE A 574 -3.34 2.89 23.05
N LYS A 575 -3.58 3.81 23.98
CA LYS A 575 -4.86 4.54 24.06
C LYS A 575 -5.14 5.38 22.82
N LEU A 576 -4.13 6.06 22.30
CA LEU A 576 -4.22 6.83 21.05
C LEU A 576 -4.47 5.96 19.81
N HIS A 577 -4.22 4.66 19.91
CA HIS A 577 -4.49 3.67 18.85
C HIS A 577 -5.79 2.88 19.08
N GLY A 578 -6.47 3.12 20.20
CA GLY A 578 -7.57 2.33 20.71
C GLY A 578 -8.90 2.47 19.95
N GLU A 579 -9.99 2.00 20.60
CA GLU A 579 -11.34 1.86 20.02
C GLU A 579 -11.89 3.12 19.35
N ASP A 580 -11.53 4.30 19.84
CA ASP A 580 -12.07 5.57 19.32
C ASP A 580 -11.69 5.85 17.88
N TYR A 581 -10.56 5.32 17.39
CA TYR A 581 -10.08 5.57 16.04
C TYR A 581 -10.17 4.35 15.12
N VAL A 582 -10.12 3.15 15.66
CA VAL A 582 -10.15 1.89 14.88
C VAL A 582 -11.51 1.66 14.20
N LYS A 583 -12.57 2.30 14.66
CA LYS A 583 -13.91 2.21 14.07
C LYS A 583 -14.03 2.93 12.72
N TYR A 584 -13.06 3.75 12.35
CA TYR A 584 -13.02 4.47 11.09
C TYR A 584 -12.11 3.77 10.08
#